data_2c54c7b4743536aa63d0e4a7fe536e75
#
_entry.id   2c54c7b4743536aa63d0e4a7fe536e75
#
_cell.length_a   1.000
_cell.length_b   1.000
_cell.length_c   1.000
_cell.angle_alpha   90.00
_cell.angle_beta   90.00
_cell.angle_gamma   90.00
#
_symmetry.space_group_name_H-M   'P 1'
#
loop_
_entity.id
_entity.type
_entity.pdbx_description
1 polymer ?
#
loop_
_entity_poly.entity_id
_entity_poly.type
_entity_poly.pdbx_seq_one_letter_code
_entity_poly.pdbx_strand_id
1 'polypeptide(L)'
;MPEGRIPIGCRWVYKVKENPDGSVGKYKARLVAKGFHQQVGFEFNETFSPVVKPTTIRIVFTIALSRDWSVRQLDINNAFLNGILQEVFMSQPQGFVDEKHPEYVCRLHKALYGLKQAPQAWFERLHKALLQFGFVYSKVDQYLFFQDYINSYHLHSCLCR
;
A
#
# COMPACT_ATOMS: atom_id res chain seq x y z
N MET A 1 0.55 -7.72 25.62
CA MET A 1 1.60 -7.13 24.76
C MET A 1 2.93 -7.77 25.16
N PRO A 2 3.84 -8.11 24.23
CA PRO A 2 5.16 -8.62 24.58
C PRO A 2 5.95 -7.61 25.42
N GLU A 3 6.79 -8.13 26.32
CA GLU A 3 7.60 -7.33 27.24
C GLU A 3 8.56 -6.41 26.47
N GLY A 4 8.71 -5.17 26.88
CA GLY A 4 9.58 -4.17 26.22
C GLY A 4 9.03 -3.51 24.95
N ARG A 5 7.81 -3.83 24.49
CA ARG A 5 7.17 -3.18 23.34
C ARG A 5 6.35 -1.97 23.77
N ILE A 6 6.45 -0.89 23.02
CA ILE A 6 5.64 0.33 23.20
C ILE A 6 4.62 0.40 22.07
N PRO A 7 3.31 0.53 22.38
CA PRO A 7 2.31 0.62 21.31
C PRO A 7 2.44 1.92 20.52
N ILE A 8 2.32 1.81 19.21
CA ILE A 8 2.36 2.97 18.31
C ILE A 8 1.08 3.78 18.51
N GLY A 9 1.21 5.08 18.65
CA GLY A 9 0.04 5.96 18.71
C GLY A 9 -0.67 6.05 17.35
N CYS A 10 -1.91 6.53 17.36
CA CYS A 10 -2.68 6.80 16.15
C CYS A 10 -3.42 8.13 16.25
N ARG A 11 -3.98 8.56 15.13
CA ARG A 11 -4.85 9.75 15.07
C ARG A 11 -5.86 9.63 13.93
N TRP A 12 -7.00 10.27 14.07
CA TRP A 12 -7.93 10.49 12.98
C TRP A 12 -7.49 11.68 12.13
N VAL A 13 -7.54 11.49 10.81
CA VAL A 13 -7.33 12.56 9.83
C VAL A 13 -8.62 12.73 9.05
N TYR A 14 -9.19 13.92 9.12
CA TYR A 14 -10.43 14.27 8.45
C TYR A 14 -10.14 15.13 7.22
N LYS A 15 -10.87 14.89 6.16
CA LYS A 15 -10.83 15.70 4.94
C LYS A 15 -12.23 15.88 4.40
N VAL A 16 -12.59 17.11 4.11
CA VAL A 16 -13.78 17.46 3.35
C VAL A 16 -13.40 17.48 1.87
N LYS A 17 -14.22 16.86 1.03
CA LYS A 17 -14.16 17.01 -0.42
C LYS A 17 -15.33 17.85 -0.86
N GLU A 18 -15.02 18.93 -1.56
CA GLU A 18 -16.00 19.85 -2.13
C GLU A 18 -16.28 19.48 -3.57
N ASN A 19 -17.50 19.74 -4.00
CA ASN A 19 -17.92 19.69 -5.39
C ASN A 19 -17.44 20.96 -6.13
N PRO A 20 -17.44 20.99 -7.46
CA PRO A 20 -17.07 22.19 -8.24
C PRO A 20 -17.89 23.44 -7.91
N ASP A 21 -19.08 23.30 -7.38
CA ASP A 21 -19.99 24.37 -6.96
C ASP A 21 -19.72 24.88 -5.53
N GLY A 22 -18.70 24.35 -4.85
CA GLY A 22 -18.35 24.70 -3.46
C GLY A 22 -19.17 23.97 -2.39
N SER A 23 -20.15 23.18 -2.76
CA SER A 23 -20.90 22.35 -1.81
C SER A 23 -20.07 21.17 -1.29
N VAL A 24 -20.40 20.69 -0.08
CA VAL A 24 -19.73 19.52 0.50
C VAL A 24 -20.18 18.25 -0.25
N GLY A 25 -19.25 17.67 -1.03
CA GLY A 25 -19.52 16.42 -1.72
C GLY A 25 -19.31 15.17 -0.83
N LYS A 26 -18.28 15.17 0.02
CA LYS A 26 -17.97 14.00 0.85
C LYS A 26 -17.05 14.33 2.03
N TYR A 27 -17.39 13.81 3.21
CA TYR A 27 -16.48 13.73 4.35
C TYR A 27 -15.65 12.45 4.29
N LYS A 28 -14.36 12.56 4.55
CA LYS A 28 -13.45 11.41 4.65
C LYS A 28 -12.77 11.42 6.00
N ALA A 29 -12.82 10.30 6.72
CA ALA A 29 -12.05 10.05 7.92
C ALA A 29 -11.05 8.90 7.64
N ARG A 30 -9.82 9.04 8.10
CA ARG A 30 -8.80 7.98 8.04
C ARG A 30 -8.12 7.87 9.39
N LEU A 31 -8.06 6.64 9.90
CA LEU A 31 -7.18 6.32 11.01
C LEU A 31 -5.75 6.20 10.47
N VAL A 32 -4.82 6.94 11.07
CA VAL A 32 -3.42 6.99 10.65
C VAL A 32 -2.54 6.66 11.86
N ALA A 33 -1.66 5.68 11.72
CA ALA A 33 -0.67 5.35 12.72
C ALA A 33 0.43 6.42 12.77
N LYS A 34 0.95 6.69 13.96
CA LYS A 34 2.10 7.59 14.16
C LYS A 34 3.41 6.83 13.93
N GLY A 35 3.67 6.46 12.66
CA GLY A 35 4.83 5.64 12.29
C GLY A 35 6.19 6.22 12.65
N PHE A 36 6.27 7.52 12.99
CA PHE A 36 7.49 8.14 13.50
C PHE A 36 7.88 7.64 14.91
N HIS A 37 6.95 6.99 15.64
CA HIS A 37 7.26 6.30 16.91
C HIS A 37 7.91 4.94 16.68
N GLN A 38 7.86 4.39 15.45
CA GLN A 38 8.41 3.06 15.17
C GLN A 38 9.93 3.04 15.27
N GLN A 39 10.44 1.98 15.89
CA GLN A 39 11.88 1.75 16.07
C GLN A 39 12.41 0.80 15.00
N VAL A 40 13.52 1.18 14.37
CA VAL A 40 14.24 0.33 13.41
C VAL A 40 14.75 -0.92 14.11
N GLY A 41 14.66 -2.07 13.44
CA GLY A 41 15.11 -3.36 13.97
C GLY A 41 14.11 -4.08 14.87
N PHE A 42 13.07 -3.38 15.37
CA PHE A 42 12.00 -3.98 16.18
C PHE A 42 10.67 -4.07 15.47
N GLU A 43 10.26 -3.00 14.81
CA GLU A 43 8.93 -2.90 14.20
C GLU A 43 8.99 -2.80 12.68
N PHE A 44 10.12 -2.39 12.14
CA PHE A 44 10.43 -2.40 10.71
C PHE A 44 11.95 -2.47 10.53
N ASN A 45 12.40 -3.12 9.45
CA ASN A 45 13.83 -3.21 9.14
C ASN A 45 14.28 -2.13 8.16
N GLU A 46 13.48 -1.88 7.12
CA GLU A 46 13.78 -0.92 6.07
C GLU A 46 12.56 -0.09 5.72
N THR A 47 12.80 1.16 5.34
CA THR A 47 11.78 1.97 4.68
C THR A 47 11.84 1.71 3.18
N PHE A 48 10.82 1.05 2.67
CA PHE A 48 10.71 0.71 1.28
C PHE A 48 9.64 1.58 0.61
N SER A 49 9.98 2.19 -0.51
CA SER A 49 9.00 2.87 -1.36
C SER A 49 9.06 2.28 -2.75
N PRO A 50 8.00 1.61 -3.21
CA PRO A 50 7.93 1.09 -4.57
C PRO A 50 7.89 2.26 -5.55
N VAL A 51 8.98 2.50 -6.26
CA VAL A 51 9.06 3.54 -7.29
C VAL A 51 9.56 2.92 -8.58
N VAL A 52 8.68 2.88 -9.57
CA VAL A 52 9.04 2.47 -10.93
C VAL A 52 10.01 3.48 -11.53
N LYS A 53 11.04 3.00 -12.21
CA LYS A 53 12.01 3.88 -12.88
C LYS A 53 11.31 4.66 -13.99
N PRO A 54 11.47 6.00 -14.07
CA PRO A 54 10.87 6.80 -15.15
C PRO A 54 11.23 6.30 -16.55
N THR A 55 12.44 5.76 -16.70
CA THR A 55 12.91 5.16 -17.95
C THR A 55 12.05 3.94 -18.35
N THR A 56 11.75 3.05 -17.40
CA THR A 56 10.88 1.88 -17.61
C THR A 56 9.50 2.32 -18.10
N ILE A 57 8.91 3.32 -17.44
CA ILE A 57 7.61 3.87 -17.83
C ILE A 57 7.64 4.36 -19.28
N ARG A 58 8.64 5.16 -19.64
CA ARG A 58 8.77 5.72 -21.01
C ARG A 58 8.92 4.61 -22.04
N ILE A 59 9.77 3.61 -21.79
CA ILE A 59 9.98 2.48 -22.71
C ILE A 59 8.67 1.72 -22.92
N VAL A 60 7.97 1.37 -21.85
CA VAL A 60 6.70 0.61 -21.93
C VAL A 60 5.65 1.41 -22.70
N PHE A 61 5.49 2.71 -22.45
CA PHE A 61 4.57 3.54 -23.20
C PHE A 61 4.95 3.68 -24.67
N THR A 62 6.25 3.82 -24.99
CA THR A 62 6.70 3.89 -26.38
C THR A 62 6.37 2.59 -27.13
N ILE A 63 6.59 1.44 -26.51
CA ILE A 63 6.24 0.15 -27.11
C ILE A 63 4.72 0.02 -27.27
N ALA A 64 3.95 0.38 -26.23
CA ALA A 64 2.50 0.30 -26.26
C ALA A 64 1.92 1.16 -27.42
N LEU A 65 2.42 2.39 -27.56
CA LEU A 65 2.01 3.29 -28.65
C LEU A 65 2.41 2.75 -30.03
N SER A 66 3.63 2.23 -30.18
CA SER A 66 4.11 1.68 -31.46
C SER A 66 3.40 0.39 -31.89
N ARG A 67 2.70 -0.26 -30.98
CA ARG A 67 1.96 -1.52 -31.19
C ARG A 67 0.46 -1.37 -31.07
N ASP A 68 -0.06 -0.14 -30.97
CA ASP A 68 -1.47 0.17 -30.76
C ASP A 68 -2.11 -0.60 -29.58
N TRP A 69 -1.32 -0.80 -28.50
CA TRP A 69 -1.83 -1.46 -27.31
C TRP A 69 -2.73 -0.53 -26.49
N SER A 70 -3.82 -1.06 -26.00
CA SER A 70 -4.68 -0.33 -25.07
C SER A 70 -3.99 -0.15 -23.73
N VAL A 71 -3.91 1.09 -23.24
CA VAL A 71 -3.39 1.41 -21.91
C VAL A 71 -4.55 1.65 -20.95
N ARG A 72 -4.53 1.02 -19.79
CA ARG A 72 -5.54 1.18 -18.74
C ARG A 72 -4.86 1.55 -17.42
N GLN A 73 -5.44 2.51 -16.72
CA GLN A 73 -5.05 2.85 -15.36
C GLN A 73 -5.99 2.15 -14.38
N LEU A 74 -5.40 1.46 -13.39
CA LEU A 74 -6.14 0.85 -12.29
C LEU A 74 -5.77 1.56 -10.99
N ASP A 75 -6.78 1.95 -10.21
CA ASP A 75 -6.59 2.48 -8.85
C ASP A 75 -7.11 1.45 -7.83
N ILE A 76 -6.25 1.07 -6.91
CA ILE A 76 -6.62 0.11 -5.88
C ILE A 76 -6.98 0.88 -4.62
N ASN A 77 -8.27 0.85 -4.31
CA ASN A 77 -8.80 1.51 -3.12
C ASN A 77 -8.13 0.98 -1.85
N ASN A 78 -7.62 1.92 -1.03
CA ASN A 78 -7.00 1.60 0.25
C ASN A 78 -5.86 0.56 0.14
N ALA A 79 -5.04 0.65 -0.89
CA ALA A 79 -3.98 -0.30 -1.21
C ALA A 79 -3.17 -0.74 0.01
N PHE A 80 -2.67 0.20 0.81
CA PHE A 80 -1.86 -0.10 2.00
C PHE A 80 -2.59 -0.92 3.05
N LEU A 81 -3.92 -0.78 3.18
CA LEU A 81 -4.71 -1.56 4.14
C LEU A 81 -4.79 -3.05 3.77
N ASN A 82 -4.32 -3.43 2.60
CA ASN A 82 -4.24 -4.82 2.16
C ASN A 82 -2.90 -5.49 2.53
N GLY A 83 -1.89 -4.73 2.95
CA GLY A 83 -0.63 -5.28 3.44
C GLY A 83 -0.83 -6.08 4.72
N ILE A 84 -0.22 -7.27 4.82
CA ILE A 84 -0.27 -8.11 6.02
C ILE A 84 0.91 -7.72 6.91
N LEU A 85 0.65 -7.56 8.20
CA LEU A 85 1.66 -7.20 9.19
C LEU A 85 1.92 -8.36 10.15
N GLN A 86 3.15 -8.41 10.66
CA GLN A 86 3.53 -9.26 11.78
C GLN A 86 3.80 -8.36 13.00
N GLU A 87 3.17 -8.71 14.13
CA GLU A 87 3.48 -8.16 15.46
C GLU A 87 3.59 -6.63 15.60
N VAL A 88 2.67 -5.89 15.03
CA VAL A 88 2.55 -4.44 15.26
C VAL A 88 1.43 -4.18 16.25
N PHE A 89 1.73 -3.43 17.30
CA PHE A 89 0.78 -3.04 18.34
C PHE A 89 0.54 -1.54 18.31
N MET A 90 -0.73 -1.14 18.44
CA MET A 90 -1.16 0.24 18.38
C MET A 90 -2.07 0.56 19.58
N SER A 91 -1.98 1.77 20.11
CA SER A 91 -2.92 2.25 21.12
C SER A 91 -4.34 2.25 20.57
N GLN A 92 -5.32 2.03 21.43
CA GLN A 92 -6.71 2.13 21.03
C GLN A 92 -7.01 3.53 20.46
N PRO A 93 -7.73 3.62 19.32
CA PRO A 93 -8.06 4.90 18.72
C PRO A 93 -8.99 5.73 19.60
N GLN A 94 -8.80 7.04 19.58
CA GLN A 94 -9.72 7.96 20.26
C GLN A 94 -11.17 7.74 19.77
N GLY A 95 -12.10 7.63 20.70
CA GLY A 95 -13.50 7.31 20.45
C GLY A 95 -13.83 5.82 20.32
N PHE A 96 -12.80 4.94 20.42
CA PHE A 96 -12.94 3.49 20.37
C PHE A 96 -12.14 2.80 21.49
N VAL A 97 -11.90 3.53 22.57
CA VAL A 97 -11.25 2.97 23.76
C VAL A 97 -12.27 2.11 24.50
N ASP A 98 -11.88 0.87 24.83
CA ASP A 98 -12.68 -0.02 25.66
C ASP A 98 -12.70 0.53 27.09
N GLU A 99 -13.88 0.89 27.59
CA GLU A 99 -14.06 1.45 28.94
C GLU A 99 -13.70 0.45 30.05
N LYS A 100 -13.85 -0.86 29.77
CA LYS A 100 -13.55 -1.92 30.74
C LYS A 100 -12.06 -2.25 30.76
N HIS A 101 -11.38 -2.02 29.64
CA HIS A 101 -9.98 -2.38 29.42
C HIS A 101 -9.21 -1.26 28.71
N PRO A 102 -9.10 -0.07 29.33
CA PRO A 102 -8.41 1.06 28.71
C PRO A 102 -6.92 0.81 28.48
N GLU A 103 -6.33 -0.16 29.19
CA GLU A 103 -4.94 -0.58 29.06
C GLU A 103 -4.67 -1.51 27.87
N TYR A 104 -5.70 -2.02 27.22
CA TYR A 104 -5.54 -2.91 26.07
C TYR A 104 -5.02 -2.17 24.85
N VAL A 105 -4.33 -2.91 23.99
CA VAL A 105 -3.76 -2.43 22.74
C VAL A 105 -4.33 -3.22 21.56
N CYS A 106 -4.36 -2.58 20.40
CA CYS A 106 -4.76 -3.19 19.15
C CYS A 106 -3.57 -3.93 18.53
N ARG A 107 -3.68 -5.23 18.30
CA ARG A 107 -2.75 -5.96 17.44
C ARG A 107 -3.18 -5.75 15.99
N LEU A 108 -2.32 -5.14 15.18
CA LEU A 108 -2.61 -4.88 13.78
C LEU A 108 -2.29 -6.12 12.94
N HIS A 109 -3.31 -6.68 12.29
CA HIS A 109 -3.15 -7.77 11.31
C HIS A 109 -2.91 -7.25 9.91
N LYS A 110 -3.35 -6.02 9.63
CA LYS A 110 -3.21 -5.33 8.35
C LYS A 110 -2.55 -3.98 8.55
N ALA A 111 -1.82 -3.55 7.53
CA ALA A 111 -1.17 -2.26 7.55
C ALA A 111 -2.18 -1.11 7.64
N LEU A 112 -1.78 -0.03 8.29
CA LEU A 112 -2.48 1.24 8.32
C LEU A 112 -1.66 2.32 7.63
N TYR A 113 -2.33 3.37 7.19
CA TYR A 113 -1.64 4.57 6.74
C TYR A 113 -0.74 5.10 7.86
N GLY A 114 0.45 5.58 7.47
CA GLY A 114 1.42 6.15 8.40
C GLY A 114 2.44 5.16 8.96
N LEU A 115 2.26 3.85 8.81
CA LEU A 115 3.27 2.85 9.15
C LEU A 115 4.38 2.83 8.09
N LYS A 116 5.64 2.74 8.53
CA LYS A 116 6.81 2.75 7.66
C LYS A 116 6.89 1.53 6.74
N GLN A 117 6.44 0.38 7.20
CA GLN A 117 6.43 -0.87 6.41
C GLN A 117 5.17 -1.07 5.57
N ALA A 118 4.17 -0.18 5.66
CA ALA A 118 2.91 -0.36 4.91
C ALA A 118 3.10 -0.42 3.38
N PRO A 119 3.95 0.41 2.75
CA PRO A 119 4.22 0.32 1.32
C PRO A 119 4.85 -1.02 0.92
N GLN A 120 5.79 -1.53 1.71
CA GLN A 120 6.42 -2.82 1.46
C GLN A 120 5.43 -3.97 1.60
N ALA A 121 4.68 -4.02 2.69
CA ALA A 121 3.68 -5.07 2.94
C ALA A 121 2.60 -5.11 1.85
N TRP A 122 2.20 -3.96 1.32
CA TRP A 122 1.31 -3.87 0.18
C TRP A 122 1.96 -4.41 -1.09
N PHE A 123 3.19 -3.97 -1.40
CA PHE A 123 3.92 -4.42 -2.59
C PHE A 123 4.11 -5.95 -2.60
N GLU A 124 4.51 -6.53 -1.47
CA GLU A 124 4.68 -7.99 -1.35
C GLU A 124 3.38 -8.75 -1.62
N ARG A 125 2.25 -8.21 -1.14
CA ARG A 125 0.94 -8.82 -1.41
C ARG A 125 0.55 -8.72 -2.87
N LEU A 126 0.72 -7.55 -3.49
CA LEU A 126 0.45 -7.34 -4.91
C LEU A 126 1.36 -8.21 -5.78
N HIS A 127 2.66 -8.25 -5.46
CA HIS A 127 3.64 -9.10 -6.13
C HIS A 127 3.22 -10.57 -6.11
N LYS A 128 2.85 -11.10 -4.93
CA LYS A 128 2.35 -12.49 -4.80
C LYS A 128 1.10 -12.72 -5.64
N ALA A 129 0.14 -11.79 -5.61
CA ALA A 129 -1.08 -11.91 -6.40
C ALA A 129 -0.79 -11.93 -7.90
N LEU A 130 0.06 -11.02 -8.39
CA LEU A 130 0.43 -10.99 -9.81
C LEU A 130 1.13 -12.28 -10.27
N LEU A 131 2.03 -12.82 -9.45
CA LEU A 131 2.66 -14.12 -9.74
C LEU A 131 1.62 -15.27 -9.81
N GLN A 132 0.63 -15.27 -8.92
CA GLN A 132 -0.46 -16.26 -8.94
C GLN A 132 -1.32 -16.15 -10.20
N PHE A 133 -1.46 -14.94 -10.76
CA PHE A 133 -2.13 -14.71 -12.04
C PHE A 133 -1.24 -15.02 -13.27
N GLY A 134 -0.03 -15.53 -13.06
CA GLY A 134 0.87 -15.92 -14.14
C GLY A 134 1.73 -14.78 -14.69
N PHE A 135 1.75 -13.62 -14.01
CA PHE A 135 2.72 -12.58 -14.35
C PHE A 135 4.13 -12.99 -13.88
N VAL A 136 5.13 -12.52 -14.60
CA VAL A 136 6.54 -12.58 -14.19
C VAL A 136 7.07 -11.16 -14.06
N TYR A 137 8.01 -10.94 -13.17
CA TYR A 137 8.61 -9.62 -13.00
C TYR A 137 9.93 -9.49 -13.76
N SER A 138 10.26 -8.26 -14.15
CA SER A 138 11.49 -7.96 -14.85
C SER A 138 12.70 -8.01 -13.91
N LYS A 139 13.82 -8.58 -14.37
CA LYS A 139 15.10 -8.56 -13.64
C LYS A 139 15.71 -7.16 -13.52
N VAL A 140 15.34 -6.24 -14.43
CA VAL A 140 15.89 -4.88 -14.49
C VAL A 140 15.09 -3.90 -13.62
N ASP A 141 13.76 -4.13 -13.53
CA ASP A 141 12.85 -3.31 -12.75
C ASP A 141 11.81 -4.23 -12.11
N GLN A 142 11.93 -4.46 -10.81
CA GLN A 142 11.05 -5.36 -10.07
C GLN A 142 9.58 -4.88 -9.97
N TYR A 143 9.30 -3.66 -10.42
CA TYR A 143 7.94 -3.09 -10.46
C TYR A 143 7.29 -3.24 -11.82
N LEU A 144 8.02 -3.74 -12.80
CA LEU A 144 7.51 -4.11 -14.12
C LEU A 144 7.14 -5.59 -14.12
N PHE A 145 5.87 -5.87 -14.24
CA PHE A 145 5.33 -7.22 -14.42
C PHE A 145 4.85 -7.38 -15.85
N PHE A 146 5.05 -8.55 -16.42
CA PHE A 146 4.54 -8.90 -17.73
C PHE A 146 4.06 -10.33 -17.73
N GLN A 147 3.13 -10.62 -18.62
CA GLN A 147 2.62 -11.96 -18.86
C GLN A 147 2.77 -12.27 -20.35
N ASP A 148 3.43 -13.40 -20.65
CA ASP A 148 3.64 -13.85 -22.01
C ASP A 148 2.62 -14.95 -22.33
N TYR A 149 1.73 -14.66 -23.25
CA TYR A 149 0.80 -15.66 -23.78
C TYR A 149 1.40 -16.22 -25.07
N ILE A 150 1.82 -17.47 -25.05
CA ILE A 150 2.54 -18.22 -26.09
C ILE A 150 1.85 -18.18 -27.47
N ASN A 151 0.62 -17.72 -27.59
CA ASN A 151 -0.13 -17.69 -28.86
C ASN A 151 -0.93 -16.41 -29.15
N SER A 152 -0.77 -15.36 -28.39
CA SER A 152 -1.38 -14.06 -28.70
C SER A 152 -0.41 -12.95 -28.34
N TYR A 153 -0.12 -12.07 -29.30
CA TYR A 153 0.79 -10.93 -29.17
C TYR A 153 0.28 -9.83 -28.24
N HIS A 154 -0.29 -10.20 -27.08
CA HIS A 154 -0.73 -9.26 -26.06
C HIS A 154 0.21 -9.32 -24.88
N LEU A 155 1.14 -8.38 -24.82
CA LEU A 155 1.93 -8.17 -23.63
C LEU A 155 1.09 -7.36 -22.63
N HIS A 156 0.66 -8.00 -21.56
CA HIS A 156 0.07 -7.28 -20.43
C HIS A 156 1.20 -6.82 -19.52
N SER A 157 1.46 -5.52 -19.45
CA SER A 157 2.40 -4.95 -18.49
C SER A 157 1.65 -4.22 -17.39
N CYS A 158 2.02 -4.48 -16.15
CA CYS A 158 1.52 -3.77 -14.98
C CYS A 158 2.68 -2.99 -14.37
N LEU A 159 2.52 -1.67 -14.27
CA LEU A 159 3.46 -0.78 -13.59
C LEU A 159 2.84 -0.39 -12.25
N CYS A 160 3.51 -0.74 -11.16
CA CYS A 160 3.08 -0.38 -9.82
C CYS A 160 3.66 1.00 -9.43
N ARG A 161 2.79 1.91 -8.98
CA ARG A 161 3.16 3.23 -8.48
C ARG A 161 2.71 3.40 -7.03
#